data_1aeb1dabd54ed949e528ef8b0f500925
#
_entry.id   1aeb1dabd54ed949e528ef8b0f500925
#
_cell.length_a   1.000
_cell.length_b   1.000
_cell.length_c   1.000
_cell.angle_alpha   90.00
_cell.angle_beta   90.00
_cell.angle_gamma   90.00
#
_symmetry.space_group_name_H-M   'P 1'
#
loop_
_entity.id
_entity.type
_entity.pdbx_description
1 polymer ?
#
loop_
_entity_poly.entity_id
_entity_poly.type
_entity_poly.pdbx_seq_one_letter_code
_entity_poly.pdbx_strand_id
1 'polypeptide(L)'
;VNAPFLAKERGLDVRETRHEREGDYHTLVRVTAGTDDGERTVAGTLFGNKAPRLVDIFGVGVEADLAGSMLYIVNNDAPGFIGKLGSTLGDAGINIATFN
;
A
#
# COMPACT_ATOMS: atom_id res chain seq x y z
N VAL A 1 -5.95 13.96 7.82
CA VAL A 1 -6.50 15.24 7.42
C VAL A 1 -5.42 16.29 7.18
N ASN A 2 -4.22 16.08 7.68
CA ASN A 2 -3.08 16.97 7.43
C ASN A 2 -2.25 16.59 6.19
N ALA A 3 -2.62 15.54 5.49
CA ALA A 3 -1.83 15.03 4.38
C ALA A 3 -1.61 16.05 3.26
N PRO A 4 -2.62 16.79 2.79
CA PRO A 4 -2.39 17.80 1.75
C PRO A 4 -1.44 18.91 2.20
N PHE A 5 -1.52 19.32 3.44
CA PHE A 5 -0.63 20.34 4.01
C PHE A 5 0.81 19.83 4.10
N LEU A 6 1.00 18.62 4.61
CA LEU A 6 2.31 18.01 4.72
C LEU A 6 2.94 17.77 3.34
N ALA A 7 2.13 17.35 2.37
CA ALA A 7 2.60 17.16 1.00
C ALA A 7 3.09 18.48 0.41
N LYS A 8 2.37 19.57 0.61
CA LYS A 8 2.75 20.89 0.13
C LYS A 8 4.05 21.36 0.78
N GLU A 9 4.21 21.15 2.08
CA GLU A 9 5.45 21.50 2.79
C GLU A 9 6.66 20.74 2.26
N ARG A 10 6.46 19.50 1.82
CA ARG A 10 7.53 18.65 1.28
C ARG A 10 7.75 18.86 -0.21
N GLY A 11 7.09 19.83 -0.83
CA GLY A 11 7.24 20.11 -2.24
C GLY A 11 6.57 19.08 -3.16
N LEU A 12 5.60 18.34 -2.66
CA LEU A 12 4.87 17.36 -3.44
C LEU A 12 3.68 18.02 -4.15
N ASP A 13 3.52 17.71 -5.43
CA ASP A 13 2.35 18.12 -6.20
C ASP A 13 1.25 17.08 -6.01
N VAL A 14 0.14 17.49 -5.43
CA VAL A 14 -0.97 16.60 -5.11
C VAL A 14 -2.18 16.94 -5.95
N ARG A 15 -2.70 15.95 -6.66
CA ARG A 15 -3.96 16.05 -7.39
C ARG A 15 -4.94 15.05 -6.81
N GLU A 16 -6.15 15.49 -6.59
CA GLU A 16 -7.21 14.64 -6.09
C GLU A 16 -8.27 14.44 -7.17
N THR A 17 -8.54 13.18 -7.50
CA THR A 17 -9.60 12.80 -8.43
C THR A 17 -10.53 11.84 -7.73
N ARG A 18 -11.81 12.17 -7.71
CA ARG A 18 -12.83 11.32 -7.10
C ARG A 18 -13.69 10.70 -8.18
N HIS A 19 -13.80 9.37 -8.13
CA HIS A 19 -14.70 8.61 -8.97
C HIS A 19 -15.71 7.88 -8.11
N GLU A 20 -16.99 8.19 -8.32
CA GLU A 20 -18.07 7.46 -7.69
C GLU A 20 -18.64 6.46 -8.70
N ARG A 21 -18.63 5.18 -8.33
CA ARG A 21 -19.29 4.15 -9.10
C ARG A 21 -20.64 3.80 -8.48
N GLU A 22 -21.70 3.95 -9.25
CA GLU A 22 -23.03 3.50 -8.83
C GLU A 22 -23.02 1.98 -8.69
N GLY A 23 -23.55 1.48 -7.57
CA GLY A 23 -23.68 0.06 -7.29
C GLY A 23 -22.52 -0.57 -6.54
N ASP A 24 -21.39 0.10 -6.45
CA ASP A 24 -20.29 -0.35 -5.60
C ASP A 24 -20.32 0.40 -4.28
N TYR A 25 -20.54 -0.33 -3.22
CA TYR A 25 -20.57 0.22 -1.87
C TYR A 25 -19.17 0.50 -1.32
N HIS A 26 -18.16 0.46 -2.18
CA HIS A 26 -16.77 0.60 -1.77
C HIS A 26 -16.16 1.88 -2.34
N THR A 27 -15.54 2.64 -1.47
CA THR A 27 -14.76 3.79 -1.87
C THR A 27 -13.36 3.31 -2.25
N LEU A 28 -12.99 3.49 -3.50
CA LEU A 28 -11.64 3.20 -3.95
C LEU A 28 -10.82 4.49 -4.00
N VAL A 29 -9.71 4.52 -3.30
CA VAL A 29 -8.76 5.63 -3.33
C VAL A 29 -7.47 5.12 -3.97
N ARG A 30 -7.05 5.79 -5.03
CA ARG A 30 -5.79 5.47 -5.71
C ARG A 30 -4.84 6.66 -5.58
N VAL A 31 -3.64 6.40 -5.10
CA VAL A 31 -2.60 7.41 -4.97
C VAL A 31 -1.47 7.05 -5.92
N THR A 32 -1.13 7.99 -6.78
CA THR A 32 -0.02 7.85 -7.73
C THR A 32 1.05 8.88 -7.39
N ALA A 33 2.28 8.44 -7.21
CA ALA A 33 3.41 9.31 -6.95
C ALA A 33 4.42 9.21 -8.07
N GLY A 34 4.86 10.35 -8.59
CA GLY A 34 5.98 10.41 -9.51
C GLY A 34 7.28 10.34 -8.72
N THR A 35 8.13 9.38 -9.05
CA THR A 35 9.43 9.20 -8.40
C THR A 35 10.55 9.16 -9.46
N ASP A 36 11.79 9.19 -9.01
CA ASP A 36 12.94 9.05 -9.91
C ASP A 36 12.94 7.70 -10.64
N ASP A 37 12.30 6.70 -10.08
CA ASP A 37 12.17 5.37 -10.69
C ASP A 37 10.86 5.19 -11.48
N GLY A 38 10.14 6.28 -11.75
CA GLY A 38 8.86 6.28 -12.45
C GLY A 38 7.67 6.46 -11.51
N GLU A 39 6.49 6.22 -12.03
CA GLU A 39 5.28 6.34 -11.23
C GLU A 39 5.04 5.12 -10.35
N ARG A 40 4.66 5.37 -9.11
CA ARG A 40 4.29 4.34 -8.13
C ARG A 40 2.85 4.57 -7.70
N THR A 41 2.06 3.53 -7.75
CA THR A 41 0.62 3.61 -7.46
C THR A 41 0.24 2.67 -6.34
N VAL A 42 -0.56 3.17 -5.42
CA VAL A 42 -1.14 2.39 -4.31
C VAL A 42 -2.63 2.66 -4.29
N ALA A 43 -3.42 1.62 -4.09
CA ALA A 43 -4.87 1.77 -4.00
C ALA A 43 -5.41 1.09 -2.74
N GLY A 44 -6.38 1.72 -2.12
CA GLY A 44 -7.05 1.21 -0.95
C GLY A 44 -8.55 1.39 -1.04
N THR A 45 -9.27 0.67 -0.21
CA THR A 45 -10.73 0.74 -0.16
C THR A 45 -11.23 0.64 1.27
N LEU A 46 -12.46 1.10 1.48
CA LEU A 46 -13.19 0.90 2.72
C LEU A 46 -14.26 -0.18 2.50
N PHE A 47 -14.11 -1.31 3.17
CA PHE A 47 -15.11 -2.36 3.13
C PHE A 47 -16.24 -2.04 4.12
N GLY A 48 -17.46 -1.87 3.60
CA GLY A 48 -18.63 -1.63 4.43
C GLY A 48 -18.50 -0.41 5.35
N ASN A 49 -17.77 0.62 4.93
CA ASN A 49 -17.48 1.83 5.72
C ASN A 49 -16.81 1.56 7.06
N LYS A 50 -16.14 0.42 7.23
CA LYS A 50 -15.58 0.03 8.53
C LYS A 50 -14.07 0.05 8.57
N ALA A 51 -13.41 -0.73 7.75
CA ALA A 51 -11.96 -0.89 7.85
C ALA A 51 -11.27 -0.55 6.53
N PRO A 52 -10.25 0.31 6.56
CA PRO A 52 -9.46 0.56 5.36
C PRO A 52 -8.59 -0.64 5.03
N ARG A 53 -8.59 -1.04 3.77
CA ARG A 53 -7.76 -2.14 3.27
C ARG A 53 -6.97 -1.71 2.05
N LEU A 54 -5.74 -2.15 2.00
CA LEU A 54 -4.89 -1.98 0.84
C LEU A 54 -5.23 -3.08 -0.17
N VAL A 55 -5.49 -2.70 -1.42
CA VAL A 55 -5.91 -3.66 -2.45
C VAL A 55 -4.99 -3.71 -3.65
N ASP A 56 -4.11 -2.74 -3.81
CA ASP A 56 -3.15 -2.70 -4.92
C ASP A 56 -1.89 -1.97 -4.50
N ILE A 57 -0.74 -2.56 -4.78
CA ILE A 57 0.56 -1.91 -4.63
C ILE A 57 1.34 -2.09 -5.94
N PHE A 58 1.65 -0.98 -6.59
CA PHE A 58 2.46 -0.94 -7.82
C PHE A 58 1.94 -1.89 -8.90
N GLY A 59 0.61 -1.93 -9.07
CA GLY A 59 -0.01 -2.78 -10.07
C GLY A 59 -0.24 -4.23 -9.65
N VAL A 60 0.16 -4.61 -8.45
CA VAL A 60 -0.04 -5.97 -7.92
C VAL A 60 -1.20 -5.96 -6.92
N GLY A 61 -2.18 -6.81 -7.16
CA GLY A 61 -3.31 -6.97 -6.25
C GLY A 61 -2.88 -7.58 -4.93
N VAL A 62 -3.26 -6.95 -3.84
CA VAL A 62 -2.97 -7.42 -2.49
C VAL A 62 -4.22 -7.28 -1.63
N GLU A 63 -4.21 -7.93 -0.46
CA GLU A 63 -5.24 -7.71 0.56
C GLU A 63 -4.53 -7.57 1.90
N ALA A 64 -4.55 -6.37 2.45
CA ALA A 64 -3.90 -6.11 3.73
C ALA A 64 -4.65 -5.01 4.49
N ASP A 65 -4.73 -5.15 5.79
CA ASP A 65 -5.28 -4.11 6.65
C ASP A 65 -4.33 -2.92 6.67
N LEU A 66 -4.88 -1.72 6.49
CA LEU A 66 -4.12 -0.48 6.62
C LEU A 66 -4.01 -0.09 8.09
N ALA A 67 -3.15 -0.77 8.81
CA ALA A 67 -2.94 -0.53 10.23
C ALA A 67 -1.48 -0.79 10.60
N GLY A 68 -0.93 0.07 11.46
CA GLY A 68 0.43 -0.09 11.95
C GLY A 68 1.50 0.18 10.90
N SER A 69 2.68 -0.31 11.19
CA SER A 69 3.82 -0.23 10.28
C SER A 69 3.84 -1.42 9.34
N MET A 70 4.12 -1.16 8.07
CA MET A 70 4.11 -2.18 7.03
C MET A 70 5.42 -2.15 6.26
N LEU A 71 5.85 -3.31 5.81
CA LEU A 71 7.02 -3.44 4.96
C LEU A 71 6.60 -4.10 3.63
N TYR A 72 6.91 -3.44 2.54
CA TYR A 72 6.69 -3.96 1.20
C TYR A 72 8.02 -4.31 0.58
N ILE A 73 8.16 -5.57 0.15
CA ILE A 73 9.41 -6.07 -0.40
C ILE A 73 9.17 -6.62 -1.80
N VAL A 74 10.04 -6.22 -2.72
CA VAL A 74 10.10 -6.80 -4.07
C VAL A 74 11.44 -7.50 -4.20
N ASN A 75 11.41 -8.76 -4.64
CA ASN A 75 12.63 -9.51 -4.86
C ASN A 75 12.72 -10.00 -6.31
N ASN A 76 13.89 -10.48 -6.68
CA ASN A 76 14.16 -11.00 -8.01
C ASN A 76 13.92 -12.52 -8.10
N ASP A 77 13.10 -13.06 -7.23
CA ASP A 77 12.70 -14.48 -7.25
C ASP A 77 13.88 -15.44 -7.08
N ALA A 78 14.86 -15.04 -6.28
CA ALA A 78 16.04 -15.87 -6.01
C ALA A 78 15.71 -17.00 -5.04
N PRO A 79 16.20 -18.23 -5.27
CA PRO A 79 15.98 -19.33 -4.34
C PRO A 79 16.50 -19.01 -2.94
N GLY A 80 15.73 -19.41 -1.92
CA GLY A 80 16.10 -19.19 -0.52
C GLY A 80 15.79 -17.82 0.05
N PHE A 81 15.38 -16.87 -0.77
CA PHE A 81 15.07 -15.50 -0.29
C PHE A 81 13.94 -15.52 0.75
N ILE A 82 12.87 -16.25 0.46
CA ILE A 82 11.70 -16.33 1.34
C ILE A 82 12.07 -16.93 2.70
N GLY A 83 12.86 -18.00 2.70
CA GLY A 83 13.33 -18.61 3.94
C GLY A 83 14.21 -17.69 4.75
N LYS A 84 15.12 -16.97 4.10
CA LYS A 84 15.99 -16.00 4.76
C LYS A 84 15.20 -14.84 5.33
N LEU A 85 14.25 -14.32 4.57
CA LEU A 85 13.38 -13.24 5.03
C LEU A 85 12.56 -13.67 6.23
N GLY A 86 11.93 -14.84 6.16
CA GLY A 86 11.14 -15.37 7.27
C GLY A 86 11.95 -15.57 8.53
N SER A 87 13.14 -16.12 8.41
CA SER A 87 14.05 -16.31 9.55
C SER A 87 14.49 -14.98 10.15
N THR A 88 14.84 -14.02 9.30
CA THR A 88 15.27 -12.69 9.76
C THR A 88 14.16 -11.97 10.52
N LEU A 89 12.96 -11.99 10.00
CA LEU A 89 11.81 -11.35 10.66
C LEU A 89 11.41 -12.09 11.94
N GLY A 90 11.42 -13.41 11.90
CA GLY A 90 11.13 -14.24 13.07
C GLY A 90 12.11 -14.01 14.21
N ASP A 91 13.41 -13.93 13.90
CA ASP A 91 14.45 -13.66 14.89
C ASP A 91 14.28 -12.27 15.51
N ALA A 92 13.74 -11.32 14.78
CA ALA A 92 13.43 -9.99 15.27
C ALA A 92 12.08 -9.89 16.00
N GLY A 93 11.37 -11.01 16.14
CA GLY A 93 10.05 -11.03 16.78
C GLY A 93 8.94 -10.44 15.93
N ILE A 94 9.14 -10.33 14.63
CA ILE A 94 8.16 -9.75 13.71
C ILE A 94 7.35 -10.88 13.07
N ASN A 95 6.04 -10.77 13.17
CA ASN A 95 5.13 -11.75 12.60
C ASN A 95 4.78 -11.38 11.15
N ILE A 96 4.76 -12.38 10.26
CA ILE A 96 4.34 -12.18 8.88
C ILE A 96 2.82 -12.41 8.82
N ALA A 97 2.08 -11.33 8.57
CA ALA A 97 0.62 -11.40 8.51
C ALA A 97 0.11 -11.83 7.14
N THR A 98 0.77 -11.38 6.07
CA THR A 98 0.33 -11.68 4.69
C THR A 98 1.54 -11.92 3.81
N PHE A 99 1.43 -12.95 3.01
CA PHE A 99 2.47 -13.33 2.06
C PHE A 99 1.84 -13.51 0.68
N ASN A 100 2.10 -12.59 -0.22
CA ASN A 100 1.57 -12.64 -1.59
C ASN A 100 2.67 -12.71 -2.62
#